data_d7bb395af7a9a45790b12d313539cc12
#
_entry.id   d7bb395af7a9a45790b12d313539cc12
#
_cell.length_a   1.000
_cell.length_b   1.000
_cell.length_c   1.000
_cell.angle_alpha   90.00
_cell.angle_beta   90.00
_cell.angle_gamma   90.00
#
_symmetry.space_group_name_H-M   'P 1'
#
loop_
_entity.id
_entity.type
_entity.pdbx_description
1 polymer ?
#
loop_
_entity_poly.entity_id
_entity_poly.type
_entity_poly.pdbx_seq_one_letter_code
_entity_poly.pdbx_strand_id
1 'polypeptide(L)'
;MKLIGPFKQILTLNHLPLRGKISDEQLEIIENGGILINNDNLIEEVGDFEKLKSDFPNAELEPRTSNLEPQIVLPAFVDCHTHICFGGNRANDFAMRNAGKTYLEIAEKGGGIWSSVQHTRNASEKELLETLLERINRLISLGITTIEIKSGYGLNV
;
A
#
# COMPACT_ATOMS: atom_id res chain seq x y z
N MET A 1 0.80 -24.77 -9.96
CA MET A 1 -0.13 -24.06 -9.07
C MET A 1 0.39 -24.09 -7.66
N LYS A 2 0.12 -23.04 -6.88
CA LYS A 2 0.49 -22.95 -5.47
C LYS A 2 -0.75 -22.68 -4.63
N LEU A 3 -0.86 -23.33 -3.47
CA LEU A 3 -1.91 -23.10 -2.49
C LEU A 3 -1.30 -22.51 -1.23
N ILE A 4 -1.71 -21.27 -0.91
CA ILE A 4 -1.23 -20.52 0.25
C ILE A 4 -2.30 -20.56 1.34
N GLY A 5 -1.93 -20.88 2.56
CA GLY A 5 -2.85 -20.95 3.71
C GLY A 5 -2.42 -22.02 4.73
N PRO A 6 -3.31 -22.39 5.66
CA PRO A 6 -4.59 -21.76 5.93
C PRO A 6 -4.44 -20.38 6.60
N PHE A 7 -5.33 -19.46 6.26
CA PHE A 7 -5.49 -18.17 6.93
C PHE A 7 -6.69 -18.23 7.87
N LYS A 8 -6.64 -17.51 9.00
CA LYS A 8 -7.80 -17.45 9.91
C LYS A 8 -9.02 -16.93 9.19
N GLN A 9 -8.87 -15.85 8.43
CA GLN A 9 -9.93 -15.22 7.68
C GLN A 9 -9.37 -14.62 6.39
N ILE A 10 -10.15 -14.68 5.32
CA ILE A 10 -9.93 -13.90 4.11
C ILE A 10 -11.16 -13.02 3.90
N LEU A 11 -10.95 -11.70 3.83
CA LEU A 11 -11.95 -10.73 3.42
C LEU A 11 -11.76 -10.47 1.93
N THR A 12 -12.68 -10.92 1.10
CA THR A 12 -12.54 -10.79 -0.36
C THR A 12 -12.82 -9.38 -0.84
N LEU A 13 -13.63 -8.62 -0.10
CA LEU A 13 -14.21 -7.33 -0.49
C LEU A 13 -15.01 -7.40 -1.79
N ASN A 14 -15.42 -8.61 -2.19
CA ASN A 14 -16.17 -8.86 -3.39
C ASN A 14 -17.64 -8.39 -3.23
N HIS A 15 -18.28 -8.06 -4.32
CA HIS A 15 -19.70 -7.63 -4.36
C HIS A 15 -20.02 -6.38 -3.51
N LEU A 16 -19.05 -5.66 -3.03
CA LEU A 16 -19.28 -4.43 -2.27
C LEU A 16 -19.68 -3.27 -3.20
N PRO A 17 -20.49 -2.33 -2.72
CA PRO A 17 -20.84 -1.14 -3.48
C PRO A 17 -19.59 -0.28 -3.70
N LEU A 18 -19.45 0.31 -4.90
CA LEU A 18 -18.31 1.18 -5.23
C LEU A 18 -18.31 2.48 -4.41
N ARG A 19 -19.42 2.84 -3.79
CA ARG A 19 -19.55 4.09 -3.01
C ARG A 19 -20.59 3.87 -1.90
N GLY A 20 -20.39 4.63 -0.82
CA GLY A 20 -21.33 4.65 0.30
C GLY A 20 -20.82 3.89 1.51
N LYS A 21 -21.68 3.82 2.51
CA LYS A 21 -21.40 3.10 3.74
C LYS A 21 -21.53 1.59 3.49
N ILE A 22 -20.57 0.84 4.00
CA ILE A 22 -20.58 -0.63 4.02
C ILE A 22 -20.94 -1.05 5.45
N SER A 23 -21.84 -2.01 5.61
CA SER A 23 -22.12 -2.65 6.88
C SER A 23 -21.37 -3.99 6.99
N ASP A 24 -21.21 -4.48 8.20
CA ASP A 24 -20.44 -5.71 8.46
C ASP A 24 -21.08 -6.93 7.77
N GLU A 25 -22.41 -6.96 7.63
CA GLU A 25 -23.15 -8.05 6.97
C GLU A 25 -22.90 -8.14 5.45
N GLN A 26 -22.36 -7.07 4.85
CA GLN A 26 -21.99 -7.06 3.45
C GLN A 26 -20.58 -7.62 3.19
N LEU A 27 -19.79 -7.85 4.25
CA LEU A 27 -18.45 -8.38 4.11
C LEU A 27 -18.50 -9.89 3.87
N GLU A 28 -17.94 -10.33 2.76
CA GLU A 28 -17.71 -11.74 2.50
C GLU A 28 -16.43 -12.16 3.24
N ILE A 29 -16.59 -13.00 4.26
CA ILE A 29 -15.50 -13.50 5.10
C ILE A 29 -15.41 -15.01 4.92
N ILE A 30 -14.24 -15.50 4.49
CA ILE A 30 -13.93 -16.92 4.37
C ILE A 30 -13.09 -17.33 5.57
N GLU A 31 -13.67 -18.14 6.45
CA GLU A 31 -12.95 -18.74 7.57
C GLU A 31 -12.05 -19.87 7.08
N ASN A 32 -10.93 -20.11 7.76
CA ASN A 32 -9.94 -21.12 7.36
C ASN A 32 -9.58 -21.03 5.87
N GLY A 33 -9.36 -19.80 5.39
CA GLY A 33 -9.25 -19.50 3.98
C GLY A 33 -7.95 -19.93 3.33
N GLY A 34 -8.01 -20.24 2.04
CA GLY A 34 -6.87 -20.49 1.17
C GLY A 34 -6.92 -19.65 -0.11
N ILE A 35 -5.76 -19.42 -0.68
CA ILE A 35 -5.60 -18.73 -1.97
C ILE A 35 -4.84 -19.67 -2.92
N LEU A 36 -5.48 -20.03 -4.01
CA LEU A 36 -4.87 -20.81 -5.08
C LEU A 36 -4.31 -19.86 -6.14
N ILE A 37 -3.02 -20.01 -6.45
CA ILE A 37 -2.31 -19.24 -7.45
C ILE A 37 -1.93 -20.16 -8.61
N ASN A 38 -2.24 -19.75 -9.83
CA ASN A 38 -1.93 -20.49 -11.03
C ASN A 38 -0.46 -20.31 -11.47
N ASN A 39 -0.07 -20.97 -12.57
CA ASN A 39 1.30 -20.92 -13.07
C ASN A 39 1.70 -19.55 -13.67
N ASP A 40 0.73 -18.69 -13.96
CA ASP A 40 0.94 -17.32 -14.43
C ASP A 40 1.04 -16.30 -13.27
N ASN A 41 1.09 -16.79 -12.01
CA ASN A 41 1.08 -16.02 -10.77
C ASN A 41 -0.19 -15.17 -10.58
N LEU A 42 -1.32 -15.61 -11.11
CA LEU A 42 -2.62 -15.01 -10.89
C LEU A 42 -3.41 -15.80 -9.86
N ILE A 43 -4.26 -15.10 -9.10
CA ILE A 43 -5.22 -15.76 -8.21
C ILE A 43 -6.23 -16.50 -9.07
N GLU A 44 -6.28 -17.81 -8.93
CA GLU A 44 -7.22 -18.70 -9.62
C GLU A 44 -8.50 -18.86 -8.82
N GLU A 45 -8.36 -19.11 -7.53
CA GLU A 45 -9.49 -19.30 -6.63
C GLU A 45 -9.15 -18.88 -5.19
N VAL A 46 -10.16 -18.38 -4.47
CA VAL A 46 -10.10 -18.09 -3.04
C VAL A 46 -11.26 -18.80 -2.37
N GLY A 47 -10.99 -19.58 -1.33
CA GLY A 47 -12.02 -20.41 -0.70
C GLY A 47 -11.57 -21.07 0.58
N ASP A 48 -12.35 -22.03 1.08
CA ASP A 48 -11.94 -22.87 2.22
C ASP A 48 -10.67 -23.65 1.87
N PHE A 49 -9.67 -23.60 2.75
CA PHE A 49 -8.34 -24.18 2.50
C PHE A 49 -8.38 -25.69 2.29
N GLU A 50 -9.14 -26.43 3.13
CA GLU A 50 -9.19 -27.88 3.02
C GLU A 50 -9.94 -28.34 1.77
N LYS A 51 -10.96 -27.57 1.35
CA LYS A 51 -11.64 -27.82 0.09
C LYS A 51 -10.69 -27.58 -1.10
N LEU A 52 -10.01 -26.44 -1.16
CA LEU A 52 -9.06 -26.15 -2.22
C LEU A 52 -7.94 -27.20 -2.29
N LYS A 53 -7.44 -27.65 -1.15
CA LYS A 53 -6.43 -28.71 -1.06
C LYS A 53 -6.93 -30.05 -1.61
N SER A 54 -8.20 -30.37 -1.37
CA SER A 54 -8.85 -31.57 -1.91
C SER A 54 -9.09 -31.50 -3.41
N ASP A 55 -9.55 -30.34 -3.89
CA ASP A 55 -9.89 -30.12 -5.30
C ASP A 55 -8.63 -30.01 -6.18
N PHE A 56 -7.51 -29.53 -5.60
CA PHE A 56 -6.22 -29.33 -6.26
C PHE A 56 -5.07 -30.11 -5.57
N PRO A 57 -5.09 -31.44 -5.55
CA PRO A 57 -4.14 -32.26 -4.79
C PRO A 57 -2.69 -32.14 -5.26
N ASN A 58 -2.46 -31.63 -6.47
CA ASN A 58 -1.13 -31.41 -7.05
C ASN A 58 -0.62 -29.98 -6.87
N ALA A 59 -1.36 -29.10 -6.19
CA ALA A 59 -0.88 -27.77 -5.88
C ALA A 59 0.23 -27.84 -4.83
N GLU A 60 1.33 -27.12 -5.06
CA GLU A 60 2.40 -26.95 -4.09
C GLU A 60 1.88 -26.16 -2.90
N LEU A 61 1.98 -26.76 -1.70
CA LEU A 61 1.61 -26.07 -0.48
C LEU A 61 2.71 -25.09 -0.09
N GLU A 62 2.42 -23.81 -0.15
CA GLU A 62 3.33 -22.76 0.30
C GLU A 62 3.01 -22.42 1.76
N PRO A 63 3.89 -22.78 2.72
CA PRO A 63 3.63 -22.48 4.12
C PRO A 63 3.62 -20.97 4.33
N ARG A 64 2.76 -20.50 5.25
CA ARG A 64 2.76 -19.09 5.66
C ARG A 64 4.17 -18.67 6.11
N THR A 65 4.62 -17.54 5.61
CA THR A 65 5.98 -17.03 5.86
C THR A 65 6.22 -16.55 7.30
N SER A 66 5.21 -16.58 8.16
CA SER A 66 5.36 -16.20 9.57
C SER A 66 4.69 -17.20 10.50
N ASN A 67 5.39 -17.62 11.55
CA ASN A 67 4.86 -18.39 12.68
C ASN A 67 4.05 -17.52 13.67
N LEU A 68 3.72 -16.30 13.27
CA LEU A 68 2.97 -15.34 14.08
C LEU A 68 1.46 -15.65 13.97
N GLU A 69 0.73 -15.28 15.02
CA GLU A 69 -0.71 -15.32 15.25
C GLU A 69 -1.62 -15.49 14.01
N PRO A 70 -2.85 -15.98 14.13
CA PRO A 70 -3.74 -16.25 13.01
C PRO A 70 -3.88 -15.01 12.11
N GLN A 71 -3.49 -15.16 10.84
CA GLN A 71 -3.45 -14.07 9.88
C GLN A 71 -4.81 -13.83 9.24
N ILE A 72 -5.17 -12.57 9.11
CA ILE A 72 -6.30 -12.11 8.29
C ILE A 72 -5.73 -11.57 6.98
N VAL A 73 -6.33 -11.97 5.86
CA VAL A 73 -5.95 -11.52 4.53
C VAL A 73 -7.06 -10.67 3.93
N LEU A 74 -6.68 -9.60 3.27
CA LEU A 74 -7.55 -8.73 2.50
C LEU A 74 -6.78 -8.22 1.27
N PRO A 75 -7.48 -7.73 0.23
CA PRO A 75 -6.82 -7.07 -0.89
C PRO A 75 -5.95 -5.90 -0.43
N ALA A 76 -4.81 -5.71 -1.07
CA ALA A 76 -3.91 -4.63 -0.74
C ALA A 76 -4.54 -3.25 -1.03
N PHE A 77 -4.05 -2.23 -0.34
CA PHE A 77 -4.56 -0.87 -0.51
C PHE A 77 -4.06 -0.21 -1.79
N VAL A 78 -4.89 0.68 -2.31
CA VAL A 78 -4.57 1.55 -3.44
C VAL A 78 -4.50 2.99 -2.94
N ASP A 79 -3.37 3.66 -3.18
CA ASP A 79 -3.26 5.12 -2.99
C ASP A 79 -3.39 5.81 -4.35
N CYS A 80 -4.52 6.45 -4.56
CA CYS A 80 -4.88 7.03 -5.85
C CYS A 80 -4.37 8.47 -6.04
N HIS A 81 -3.59 9.02 -5.11
CA HIS A 81 -3.04 10.37 -5.25
C HIS A 81 -1.80 10.58 -4.38
N THR A 82 -0.62 10.45 -4.99
CA THR A 82 0.64 10.74 -4.32
C THR A 82 1.53 11.67 -5.12
N HIS A 83 2.44 12.38 -4.41
CA HIS A 83 3.54 13.15 -4.97
C HIS A 83 4.85 12.70 -4.30
N ILE A 84 5.14 11.40 -4.32
CA ILE A 84 6.26 10.83 -3.56
C ILE A 84 7.63 11.06 -4.19
N CYS A 85 7.70 11.49 -5.45
CA CYS A 85 8.94 11.84 -6.13
C CYS A 85 9.28 13.31 -5.91
N PHE A 86 10.03 13.63 -4.86
CA PHE A 86 10.48 14.99 -4.55
C PHE A 86 11.76 14.98 -3.69
N GLY A 87 12.56 16.05 -3.77
CA GLY A 87 13.74 16.27 -2.95
C GLY A 87 13.41 16.83 -1.56
N GLY A 88 14.27 16.53 -0.58
CA GLY A 88 14.11 16.99 0.79
C GLY A 88 12.96 16.33 1.55
N ASN A 89 12.54 16.99 2.65
CA ASN A 89 11.43 16.56 3.47
C ASN A 89 10.70 17.76 4.10
N ARG A 90 9.54 17.49 4.68
CA ARG A 90 8.66 18.50 5.29
C ARG A 90 8.54 18.33 6.82
N ALA A 91 9.52 17.66 7.46
CA ALA A 91 9.47 17.37 8.90
C ALA A 91 9.42 18.66 9.73
N ASN A 92 10.20 19.68 9.37
CA ASN A 92 10.20 20.97 10.05
C ASN A 92 8.88 21.73 9.90
N ASP A 93 8.27 21.69 8.70
CA ASP A 93 6.94 22.27 8.46
C ASP A 93 5.89 21.61 9.34
N PHE A 94 5.96 20.26 9.44
CA PHE A 94 5.05 19.48 10.29
C PHE A 94 5.23 19.84 11.77
N ALA A 95 6.48 19.96 12.25
CA ALA A 95 6.78 20.37 13.63
C ALA A 95 6.25 21.78 13.93
N MET A 96 6.47 22.74 13.01
CA MET A 96 5.96 24.09 13.16
C MET A 96 4.42 24.14 13.17
N ARG A 97 3.77 23.33 12.33
CA ARG A 97 2.31 23.21 12.29
C ARG A 97 1.77 22.67 13.61
N ASN A 98 2.37 21.63 14.17
CA ASN A 98 2.01 21.08 15.47
C ASN A 98 2.25 22.07 16.62
N ALA A 99 3.19 23.00 16.48
CA ALA A 99 3.42 24.11 17.38
C ALA A 99 2.46 25.30 17.18
N GLY A 100 1.42 25.13 16.33
CA GLY A 100 0.38 26.14 16.11
C GLY A 100 0.75 27.22 15.09
N LYS A 101 1.84 27.06 14.31
CA LYS A 101 2.22 28.02 13.28
C LYS A 101 1.27 27.97 12.09
N THR A 102 0.94 29.14 11.57
CA THR A 102 0.14 29.29 10.36
C THR A 102 0.94 28.92 9.11
N TYR A 103 0.24 28.67 8.01
CA TYR A 103 0.89 28.41 6.72
C TYR A 103 1.81 29.55 6.28
N LEU A 104 1.40 30.82 6.49
CA LEU A 104 2.21 32.00 6.14
C LEU A 104 3.49 32.06 6.96
N GLU A 105 3.42 31.85 8.28
CA GLU A 105 4.61 31.84 9.14
C GLU A 105 5.59 30.72 8.76
N ILE A 106 5.07 29.56 8.32
CA ILE A 106 5.90 28.45 7.82
C ILE A 106 6.57 28.84 6.50
N ALA A 107 5.83 29.45 5.58
CA ALA A 107 6.37 29.91 4.30
C ALA A 107 7.43 30.99 4.47
N GLU A 108 7.22 31.98 5.36
CA GLU A 108 8.19 33.03 5.69
C GLU A 108 9.50 32.47 6.24
N LYS A 109 9.44 31.32 6.91
CA LYS A 109 10.63 30.60 7.42
C LYS A 109 11.28 29.67 6.38
N GLY A 110 10.90 29.81 5.11
CA GLY A 110 11.46 29.01 4.01
C GLY A 110 10.86 27.62 3.87
N GLY A 111 9.75 27.32 4.55
CA GLY A 111 8.97 26.11 4.39
C GLY A 111 7.95 26.17 3.25
N GLY A 112 6.97 25.31 3.30
CA GLY A 112 5.88 25.27 2.32
C GLY A 112 6.27 24.60 0.99
N ILE A 113 5.40 24.74 0.01
CA ILE A 113 5.57 24.12 -1.32
C ILE A 113 6.87 24.58 -1.99
N TRP A 114 7.23 25.85 -1.84
CA TRP A 114 8.43 26.42 -2.44
C TRP A 114 9.71 25.75 -1.95
N SER A 115 9.76 25.38 -0.67
CA SER A 115 10.87 24.58 -0.13
C SER A 115 11.00 23.24 -0.87
N SER A 116 9.91 22.53 -1.07
CA SER A 116 9.92 21.28 -1.84
C SER A 116 10.38 21.49 -3.29
N VAL A 117 9.96 22.59 -3.94
CA VAL A 117 10.40 22.95 -5.30
C VAL A 117 11.91 23.16 -5.34
N GLN A 118 12.45 23.95 -4.41
CA GLN A 118 13.88 24.23 -4.36
C GLN A 118 14.71 22.94 -4.11
N HIS A 119 14.30 22.13 -3.15
CA HIS A 119 14.99 20.86 -2.87
C HIS A 119 14.91 19.90 -4.07
N THR A 120 13.78 19.82 -4.75
CA THR A 120 13.63 18.94 -5.91
C THR A 120 14.50 19.39 -7.09
N ARG A 121 14.57 20.70 -7.34
CA ARG A 121 15.41 21.26 -8.40
C ARG A 121 16.90 21.13 -8.14
N ASN A 122 17.29 21.13 -6.88
CA ASN A 122 18.70 21.02 -6.47
C ASN A 122 19.14 19.56 -6.27
N ALA A 123 18.21 18.62 -6.17
CA ALA A 123 18.52 17.20 -6.02
C ALA A 123 19.00 16.59 -7.35
N SER A 124 19.98 15.71 -7.27
CA SER A 124 20.36 14.87 -8.40
C SER A 124 19.30 13.81 -8.70
N GLU A 125 19.29 13.30 -9.93
CA GLU A 125 18.41 12.18 -10.32
C GLU A 125 18.61 10.97 -9.40
N LYS A 126 19.85 10.68 -9.02
CA LYS A 126 20.19 9.60 -8.10
C LYS A 126 19.53 9.78 -6.72
N GLU A 127 19.63 10.96 -6.13
CA GLU A 127 19.01 11.27 -4.83
C GLU A 127 17.47 11.17 -4.91
N LEU A 128 16.88 11.66 -5.99
CA LEU A 128 15.43 11.54 -6.20
C LEU A 128 15.00 10.08 -6.32
N LEU A 129 15.76 9.24 -7.04
CA LEU A 129 15.47 7.83 -7.17
C LEU A 129 15.61 7.08 -5.85
N GLU A 130 16.69 7.29 -5.11
CA GLU A 130 16.94 6.66 -3.81
C GLU A 130 15.81 6.98 -2.82
N THR A 131 15.45 8.25 -2.67
CA THR A 131 14.37 8.67 -1.77
C THR A 131 12.99 8.20 -2.24
N LEU A 132 12.76 8.09 -3.54
CA LEU A 132 11.55 7.52 -4.10
C LEU A 132 11.42 6.04 -3.73
N LEU A 133 12.47 5.25 -3.91
CA LEU A 133 12.50 3.82 -3.57
C LEU A 133 12.28 3.58 -2.07
N GLU A 134 12.89 4.39 -1.20
CA GLU A 134 12.65 4.32 0.25
C GLU A 134 11.17 4.55 0.59
N ARG A 135 10.54 5.56 -0.02
CA ARG A 135 9.12 5.87 0.19
C ARG A 135 8.21 4.77 -0.33
N ILE A 136 8.50 4.21 -1.51
CA ILE A 136 7.76 3.07 -2.08
C ILE A 136 7.84 1.87 -1.13
N ASN A 137 9.04 1.50 -0.67
CA ASN A 137 9.22 0.38 0.26
C ASN A 137 8.43 0.59 1.57
N ARG A 138 8.38 1.83 2.07
CA ARG A 138 7.54 2.16 3.23
C ARG A 138 6.06 1.98 2.93
N LEU A 139 5.55 2.42 1.77
CA LEU A 139 4.16 2.23 1.38
C LEU A 139 3.81 0.74 1.26
N ILE A 140 4.69 -0.06 0.64
CA ILE A 140 4.52 -1.52 0.56
C ILE A 140 4.43 -2.14 1.96
N SER A 141 5.29 -1.73 2.89
CA SER A 141 5.25 -2.23 4.28
C SER A 141 3.97 -1.87 5.04
N LEU A 142 3.22 -0.87 4.55
CA LEU A 142 1.90 -0.48 5.06
C LEU A 142 0.74 -1.14 4.31
N GLY A 143 1.04 -2.09 3.40
CA GLY A 143 0.04 -2.82 2.62
C GLY A 143 -0.46 -2.09 1.37
N ILE A 144 0.18 -0.99 0.96
CA ILE A 144 -0.16 -0.26 -0.26
C ILE A 144 0.70 -0.82 -1.41
N THR A 145 0.06 -1.49 -2.37
CA THR A 145 0.76 -2.13 -3.51
C THR A 145 0.48 -1.47 -4.85
N THR A 146 -0.49 -0.58 -4.89
CA THR A 146 -0.85 0.17 -6.09
C THR A 146 -0.87 1.65 -5.76
N ILE A 147 -0.10 2.46 -6.49
CA ILE A 147 -0.01 3.91 -6.24
C ILE A 147 -0.06 4.69 -7.54
N GLU A 148 -0.78 5.81 -7.53
CA GLU A 148 -0.63 6.84 -8.54
C GLU A 148 0.47 7.80 -8.10
N ILE A 149 1.46 8.04 -8.96
CA ILE A 149 2.53 9.01 -8.70
C ILE A 149 2.36 10.19 -9.66
N LYS A 150 1.91 11.31 -9.13
CA LYS A 150 1.86 12.56 -9.90
C LYS A 150 3.24 13.22 -9.91
N SER A 151 3.63 13.72 -11.09
CA SER A 151 4.74 14.66 -11.20
C SER A 151 4.39 15.95 -10.43
N GLY A 152 5.38 16.60 -9.87
CA GLY A 152 5.18 17.83 -9.13
C GLY A 152 6.52 18.44 -8.70
N TYR A 153 6.48 19.57 -8.07
CA TYR A 153 7.62 20.28 -7.47
C TYR A 153 8.77 20.68 -8.39
N GLY A 154 8.90 20.15 -9.61
CA GLY A 154 9.86 20.68 -10.59
C GLY A 154 9.48 22.09 -11.03
N LEU A 155 8.24 22.28 -11.46
CA LEU A 155 7.62 23.52 -11.93
C LEU A 155 8.42 24.26 -13.03
N ASN A 156 9.18 23.51 -13.80
CA ASN A 156 9.91 23.99 -14.99
C ASN A 156 9.84 22.91 -16.07
N VAL A 157 10.14 23.29 -17.29
CA VAL A 157 10.22 22.39 -18.45
C VAL A 157 11.62 21.77 -18.51
#